data_f53ba98bee989444a62e32b150718473
#
_entry.id   f53ba98bee989444a62e32b150718473
#
_cell.length_a   1.000
_cell.length_b   1.000
_cell.length_c   1.000
_cell.angle_alpha   90.00
_cell.angle_beta   90.00
_cell.angle_gamma   90.00
#
_symmetry.space_group_name_H-M   'P 1'
#
loop_
_entity.id
_entity.type
_entity.pdbx_description
1 polymer ?
#
loop_
_entity_poly.entity_id
_entity_poly.type
_entity_poly.pdbx_seq_one_letter_code
_entity_poly.pdbx_strand_id
1 'polypeptide(L)'
;MATTDEPRADSTQSKLDQLQQLRDEAEHAGTDKAIERQRQQGKLLARERLVYLLDPGSFVELDRYVRHREPNFGMLERRPYGDAVVTGYGTIFGRKVFVFSQDFTVFGGSLSEVFAEKICKVMDMALKFGCPVIGINDSGGARIQEGVVSLAGYAEIFWRNVQCSGVIPQISLVMGPCAGGAVYSPAITDFVFMVEGTSYMFITGPDVVKTVTGEEVSFEELGGASTHATKSGVAHFIAPNEKACLEDARYLLSFLPQNNMDPPPFAEPSDSRDREEPDLDTLIPDSANKPYDMHDVISRVVDDGDFFEVHEHWAENVVCGLARLGGHPVGLIGNQPRMLAGVLDIDSSVKAARFIRFCDAFNIPLVTLVDVPGFLPGTQQEWGGIIRHGAKLLYAYAEATVPKLTVITRKAYGGAYDVMSSKHIRADFNFAWPTAEVAVMGPDGAVNIIFRKELEEADDPDARRAELIEDYRGRFANPYSAAERGYVDEVIEPRRTRPVLINALETALTKQEPRPRRKHGNIPL
;
A
#
# COMPACT_ATOMS: atom_id res chain seq x y z
N MET A 1 -55.41 36.14 -29.59
CA MET A 1 -55.59 34.90 -28.83
C MET A 1 -54.36 34.07 -29.01
N ALA A 2 -53.47 34.11 -28.04
CA ALA A 2 -52.30 33.22 -28.06
C ALA A 2 -52.75 31.91 -27.43
N THR A 3 -52.77 30.86 -28.22
CA THR A 3 -52.99 29.49 -27.76
C THR A 3 -51.75 29.06 -27.02
N THR A 4 -51.81 28.99 -25.69
CA THR A 4 -50.83 28.26 -24.90
C THR A 4 -50.96 26.79 -25.24
N ASP A 5 -50.04 26.28 -26.09
CA ASP A 5 -49.88 24.86 -26.32
C ASP A 5 -49.40 24.23 -25.02
N GLU A 6 -50.31 23.65 -24.23
CA GLU A 6 -49.92 22.69 -23.19
C GLU A 6 -49.20 21.51 -23.87
N PRO A 7 -48.01 21.14 -23.41
CA PRO A 7 -47.28 20.05 -24.04
C PRO A 7 -48.12 18.77 -23.94
N ARG A 8 -48.41 18.14 -25.10
CA ARG A 8 -49.10 16.84 -25.14
C ARG A 8 -48.31 15.85 -24.27
N ALA A 9 -49.00 15.08 -23.43
CA ALA A 9 -48.43 14.12 -22.48
C ALA A 9 -47.41 13.12 -23.09
N ASP A 10 -47.30 13.05 -24.41
CA ASP A 10 -46.41 12.17 -25.18
C ASP A 10 -45.43 12.93 -26.10
N SER A 11 -45.20 14.22 -25.82
CA SER A 11 -44.21 15.02 -26.55
C SER A 11 -42.77 14.69 -26.15
N THR A 12 -41.81 14.92 -27.05
CA THR A 12 -40.37 14.81 -26.71
C THR A 12 -40.00 15.70 -25.52
N GLN A 13 -40.57 16.91 -25.44
CA GLN A 13 -40.32 17.82 -24.31
C GLN A 13 -40.79 17.21 -22.99
N SER A 14 -42.01 16.64 -22.92
CA SER A 14 -42.52 15.97 -21.74
C SER A 14 -41.61 14.81 -21.28
N LYS A 15 -41.05 14.05 -22.25
CA LYS A 15 -40.09 12.98 -21.95
C LYS A 15 -38.76 13.51 -21.44
N LEU A 16 -38.29 14.64 -21.93
CA LEU A 16 -37.09 15.31 -21.42
C LEU A 16 -37.29 15.86 -19.99
N ASP A 17 -38.45 16.45 -19.74
CA ASP A 17 -38.83 16.96 -18.41
C ASP A 17 -38.90 15.78 -17.39
N GLN A 18 -39.51 14.66 -17.79
CA GLN A 18 -39.54 13.44 -16.99
C GLN A 18 -38.13 12.90 -16.73
N LEU A 19 -37.25 12.91 -17.74
CA LEU A 19 -35.85 12.48 -17.54
C LEU A 19 -35.17 13.35 -16.52
N GLN A 20 -35.36 14.67 -16.57
CA GLN A 20 -34.76 15.57 -15.59
C GLN A 20 -35.28 15.30 -14.16
N GLN A 21 -36.61 15.13 -14.02
CA GLN A 21 -37.19 14.77 -12.71
C GLN A 21 -36.61 13.46 -12.16
N LEU A 22 -36.47 12.42 -12.98
CA LEU A 22 -35.90 11.14 -12.56
C LEU A 22 -34.40 11.25 -12.18
N ARG A 23 -33.65 12.14 -12.85
CA ARG A 23 -32.28 12.47 -12.48
C ARG A 23 -32.21 13.10 -11.09
N ASP A 24 -33.05 14.10 -10.87
CA ASP A 24 -33.11 14.82 -9.58
C ASP A 24 -33.50 13.85 -8.45
N GLU A 25 -34.49 12.98 -8.65
CA GLU A 25 -34.87 11.94 -7.70
C GLU A 25 -33.69 10.97 -7.39
N ALA A 26 -32.95 10.56 -8.43
CA ALA A 26 -31.81 9.66 -8.26
C ALA A 26 -30.63 10.32 -7.54
N GLU A 27 -30.43 11.61 -7.72
CA GLU A 27 -29.39 12.38 -7.04
C GLU A 27 -29.70 12.58 -5.54
N HIS A 28 -30.98 12.66 -5.18
CA HIS A 28 -31.49 12.83 -3.81
C HIS A 28 -32.08 11.54 -3.23
N ALA A 29 -31.45 10.40 -3.49
CA ALA A 29 -31.96 9.09 -3.07
C ALA A 29 -32.02 8.89 -1.55
N GLY A 30 -31.18 9.57 -0.78
CA GLY A 30 -31.18 9.60 0.68
C GLY A 30 -32.29 10.47 1.24
N THR A 31 -32.72 10.20 2.49
CA THR A 31 -33.65 11.07 3.20
C THR A 31 -32.96 12.33 3.70
N ASP A 32 -33.66 13.48 3.78
CA ASP A 32 -33.13 14.74 4.28
C ASP A 32 -32.46 14.58 5.65
N LYS A 33 -33.08 13.80 6.55
CA LYS A 33 -32.53 13.50 7.87
C LYS A 33 -31.20 12.74 7.81
N ALA A 34 -31.07 11.78 6.88
CA ALA A 34 -29.84 11.01 6.73
C ALA A 34 -28.74 11.86 6.11
N ILE A 35 -29.08 12.70 5.13
CA ILE A 35 -28.17 13.67 4.51
C ILE A 35 -27.65 14.66 5.56
N GLU A 36 -28.55 15.25 6.35
CA GLU A 36 -28.17 16.19 7.40
C GLU A 36 -27.24 15.53 8.44
N ARG A 37 -27.54 14.30 8.89
CA ARG A 37 -26.67 13.55 9.79
C ARG A 37 -25.30 13.30 9.21
N GLN A 38 -25.18 12.97 7.90
CA GLN A 38 -23.91 12.79 7.21
C GLN A 38 -23.09 14.08 7.25
N ARG A 39 -23.72 15.22 6.96
CA ARG A 39 -23.11 16.55 7.01
C ARG A 39 -22.63 16.94 8.40
N GLN A 40 -23.41 16.67 9.44
CA GLN A 40 -23.04 16.96 10.84
C GLN A 40 -21.81 16.19 11.30
N GLN A 41 -21.52 15.04 10.69
CA GLN A 41 -20.30 14.27 10.91
C GLN A 41 -19.09 14.77 10.08
N GLY A 42 -19.24 15.86 9.33
CA GLY A 42 -18.19 16.40 8.47
C GLY A 42 -17.94 15.58 7.19
N LYS A 43 -18.84 14.65 6.86
CA LYS A 43 -18.70 13.74 5.73
C LYS A 43 -19.32 14.29 4.46
N LEU A 44 -18.71 14.00 3.32
CA LEU A 44 -19.26 14.26 1.99
C LEU A 44 -20.34 13.22 1.63
N LEU A 45 -21.22 13.57 0.69
CA LEU A 45 -22.14 12.62 0.08
C LEU A 45 -21.41 11.75 -0.96
N ALA A 46 -21.97 10.57 -1.26
CA ALA A 46 -21.33 9.60 -2.17
C ALA A 46 -20.94 10.20 -3.53
N ARG A 47 -21.81 11.01 -4.16
CA ARG A 47 -21.51 11.68 -5.44
C ARG A 47 -20.49 12.81 -5.29
N GLU A 48 -20.53 13.55 -4.20
CA GLU A 48 -19.56 14.62 -3.93
C GLU A 48 -18.13 14.08 -3.81
N ARG A 49 -17.97 12.92 -3.15
CA ARG A 49 -16.69 12.22 -3.06
C ARG A 49 -16.14 11.89 -4.45
N LEU A 50 -16.99 11.39 -5.37
CA LEU A 50 -16.60 11.07 -6.74
C LEU A 50 -16.28 12.31 -7.58
N VAL A 51 -17.08 13.38 -7.44
CA VAL A 51 -16.83 14.66 -8.12
C VAL A 51 -15.50 15.29 -7.66
N TYR A 52 -15.15 15.13 -6.37
CA TYR A 52 -13.87 15.62 -5.83
C TYR A 52 -12.69 14.74 -6.25
N LEU A 53 -12.86 13.42 -6.27
CA LEU A 53 -11.82 12.46 -6.66
C LEU A 53 -11.42 12.57 -8.12
N LEU A 54 -12.40 12.74 -9.01
CA LEU A 54 -12.21 12.71 -10.45
C LEU A 54 -11.88 14.10 -11.02
N ASP A 55 -11.31 14.12 -12.21
CA ASP A 55 -11.09 15.37 -12.94
C ASP A 55 -12.42 16.08 -13.21
N PRO A 56 -12.48 17.42 -13.12
CA PRO A 56 -13.71 18.17 -13.28
C PRO A 56 -14.48 17.81 -14.56
N GLY A 57 -15.77 17.45 -14.40
CA GLY A 57 -16.67 17.11 -15.51
C GLY A 57 -16.44 15.76 -16.18
N SER A 58 -15.49 14.95 -15.68
CA SER A 58 -15.17 13.65 -16.28
C SER A 58 -16.08 12.50 -15.82
N PHE A 59 -16.81 12.68 -14.70
CA PHE A 59 -17.61 11.61 -14.11
C PHE A 59 -18.81 11.23 -14.99
N VAL A 60 -18.91 9.95 -15.32
CA VAL A 60 -20.05 9.34 -16.00
C VAL A 60 -20.66 8.27 -15.10
N GLU A 61 -21.84 8.54 -14.57
CA GLU A 61 -22.57 7.62 -13.71
C GLU A 61 -23.21 6.49 -14.51
N LEU A 62 -23.04 5.26 -14.04
CA LEU A 62 -23.66 4.06 -14.57
C LEU A 62 -24.75 3.55 -13.61
N ASP A 63 -25.81 2.95 -14.19
CA ASP A 63 -26.89 2.29 -13.46
C ASP A 63 -27.59 3.20 -12.41
N ARG A 64 -27.71 4.49 -12.72
CA ARG A 64 -28.36 5.51 -11.87
C ARG A 64 -29.78 5.14 -11.47
N TYR A 65 -30.56 4.52 -12.38
CA TYR A 65 -31.98 4.24 -12.20
C TYR A 65 -32.30 2.84 -11.68
N VAL A 66 -31.28 2.04 -11.38
CA VAL A 66 -31.47 0.69 -10.86
C VAL A 66 -32.00 0.75 -9.42
N ARG A 67 -32.87 -0.19 -9.05
CA ARG A 67 -33.51 -0.28 -7.73
C ARG A 67 -33.46 -1.73 -7.25
N HIS A 68 -33.41 -1.94 -5.91
CA HIS A 68 -33.51 -3.28 -5.33
C HIS A 68 -34.81 -3.99 -5.73
N ARG A 69 -34.80 -5.32 -5.59
CA ARG A 69 -35.93 -6.21 -6.00
C ARG A 69 -36.62 -6.88 -4.82
N GLU A 70 -36.22 -6.58 -3.59
CA GLU A 70 -36.71 -7.23 -2.36
C GLU A 70 -38.19 -6.91 -2.13
N PRO A 71 -39.08 -7.93 -2.05
CA PRO A 71 -40.52 -7.71 -1.86
C PRO A 71 -40.94 -7.72 -0.38
N ASN A 72 -40.12 -8.28 0.53
CA ASN A 72 -40.50 -8.48 1.91
C ASN A 72 -40.21 -7.24 2.79
N PHE A 73 -40.69 -7.27 4.02
CA PHE A 73 -40.41 -6.24 5.05
C PHE A 73 -40.76 -4.81 4.63
N GLY A 74 -41.77 -4.62 3.75
CA GLY A 74 -42.18 -3.30 3.26
C GLY A 74 -41.18 -2.65 2.31
N MET A 75 -40.22 -3.39 1.79
CA MET A 75 -39.16 -2.85 0.93
C MET A 75 -39.70 -2.34 -0.41
N LEU A 76 -40.79 -2.90 -0.95
CA LEU A 76 -41.41 -2.42 -2.20
C LEU A 76 -41.89 -0.97 -2.12
N GLU A 77 -42.26 -0.50 -0.92
CA GLU A 77 -42.71 0.87 -0.69
C GLU A 77 -41.55 1.88 -0.61
N ARG A 78 -40.32 1.39 -0.42
CA ARG A 78 -39.10 2.17 -0.26
C ARG A 78 -38.04 1.68 -1.25
N ARG A 79 -38.14 2.13 -2.50
CA ARG A 79 -37.24 1.73 -3.59
C ARG A 79 -36.47 2.92 -4.16
N PRO A 80 -35.49 3.48 -3.43
CA PRO A 80 -34.68 4.59 -3.92
C PRO A 80 -33.87 4.17 -5.14
N TYR A 81 -33.62 5.11 -6.05
CA TYR A 81 -32.73 4.90 -7.18
C TYR A 81 -31.29 4.69 -6.73
N GLY A 82 -30.52 3.96 -7.53
CA GLY A 82 -29.10 3.71 -7.29
C GLY A 82 -28.79 2.68 -6.21
N ASP A 83 -29.77 2.31 -5.38
CA ASP A 83 -29.71 1.27 -4.33
C ASP A 83 -28.45 1.34 -3.45
N ALA A 84 -28.22 2.49 -2.81
CA ALA A 84 -27.15 2.75 -1.85
C ALA A 84 -25.69 2.70 -2.39
N VAL A 85 -25.48 2.69 -3.69
CA VAL A 85 -24.15 2.82 -4.29
C VAL A 85 -24.18 3.62 -5.60
N VAL A 86 -23.28 4.58 -5.73
CA VAL A 86 -23.01 5.33 -6.95
C VAL A 86 -21.86 4.67 -7.68
N THR A 87 -22.04 4.31 -8.93
CA THR A 87 -21.04 3.59 -9.73
C THR A 87 -20.82 4.30 -11.06
N GLY A 88 -19.60 4.21 -11.60
CA GLY A 88 -19.30 4.85 -12.87
C GLY A 88 -17.81 4.83 -13.21
N TYR A 89 -17.41 5.76 -14.06
CA TYR A 89 -16.04 5.97 -14.46
C TYR A 89 -15.77 7.46 -14.70
N GLY A 90 -14.50 7.82 -14.71
CA GLY A 90 -14.03 9.16 -15.02
C GLY A 90 -12.54 9.16 -15.31
N THR A 91 -11.90 10.30 -15.12
CA THR A 91 -10.44 10.42 -15.23
C THR A 91 -9.81 10.99 -13.97
N ILE A 92 -8.54 10.63 -13.74
CA ILE A 92 -7.64 11.26 -12.77
C ILE A 92 -6.35 11.56 -13.53
N PHE A 93 -5.94 12.83 -13.56
CA PHE A 93 -4.83 13.29 -14.40
C PHE A 93 -4.96 12.86 -15.87
N GLY A 94 -6.17 12.92 -16.42
CA GLY A 94 -6.52 12.50 -17.78
C GLY A 94 -6.57 10.98 -18.00
N ARG A 95 -6.19 10.16 -17.02
CA ARG A 95 -6.17 8.70 -17.10
C ARG A 95 -7.48 8.11 -16.62
N LYS A 96 -8.03 7.12 -17.34
CA LYS A 96 -9.31 6.50 -17.01
C LYS A 96 -9.24 5.66 -15.76
N VAL A 97 -10.26 5.80 -14.90
CA VAL A 97 -10.47 5.01 -13.69
C VAL A 97 -11.94 4.62 -13.58
N PHE A 98 -12.20 3.44 -13.04
CA PHE A 98 -13.54 3.01 -12.66
C PHE A 98 -13.73 3.22 -11.16
N VAL A 99 -14.94 3.65 -10.78
CA VAL A 99 -15.20 4.06 -9.39
C VAL A 99 -16.54 3.56 -8.89
N PHE A 100 -16.63 3.29 -7.62
CA PHE A 100 -17.87 3.17 -6.88
C PHE A 100 -17.77 3.91 -5.55
N SER A 101 -18.88 4.47 -5.08
CA SER A 101 -19.01 5.13 -3.78
C SER A 101 -20.28 4.67 -3.09
N GLN A 102 -20.13 4.05 -1.94
CA GLN A 102 -21.25 3.59 -1.12
C GLN A 102 -21.94 4.79 -0.48
N ASP A 103 -23.27 4.79 -0.48
CA ASP A 103 -24.11 5.87 0.02
C ASP A 103 -24.76 5.48 1.35
N PHE A 104 -24.13 5.90 2.44
CA PHE A 104 -24.63 5.63 3.79
C PHE A 104 -25.99 6.27 4.07
N THR A 105 -26.39 7.29 3.30
CA THR A 105 -27.70 7.97 3.46
C THR A 105 -28.86 7.10 2.98
N VAL A 106 -28.59 6.04 2.20
CA VAL A 106 -29.55 5.08 1.70
C VAL A 106 -29.34 3.73 2.38
N PHE A 107 -30.27 3.30 3.22
CA PHE A 107 -30.21 2.03 3.96
C PHE A 107 -28.88 1.78 4.70
N GLY A 108 -28.21 2.85 5.18
CA GLY A 108 -26.91 2.74 5.85
C GLY A 108 -25.80 2.17 4.95
N GLY A 109 -25.88 2.37 3.64
CA GLY A 109 -24.91 1.81 2.69
C GLY A 109 -24.88 0.28 2.66
N SER A 110 -25.94 -0.39 3.14
CA SER A 110 -25.96 -1.85 3.24
C SER A 110 -26.04 -2.54 1.88
N LEU A 111 -25.22 -3.58 1.71
CA LEU A 111 -25.11 -4.31 0.45
C LEU A 111 -26.32 -5.21 0.20
N SER A 112 -26.94 -5.00 -0.95
CA SER A 112 -28.03 -5.79 -1.51
C SER A 112 -27.55 -6.57 -2.74
N GLU A 113 -28.41 -7.40 -3.32
CA GLU A 113 -28.18 -8.03 -4.63
C GLU A 113 -27.80 -7.00 -5.70
N VAL A 114 -28.65 -6.00 -5.88
CA VAL A 114 -28.50 -4.98 -6.93
C VAL A 114 -27.30 -4.07 -6.69
N PHE A 115 -27.04 -3.73 -5.44
CA PHE A 115 -25.84 -3.01 -5.03
C PHE A 115 -24.57 -3.78 -5.47
N ALA A 116 -24.52 -5.08 -5.18
CA ALA A 116 -23.42 -5.94 -5.59
C ALA A 116 -23.29 -6.04 -7.13
N GLU A 117 -24.41 -6.24 -7.85
CA GLU A 117 -24.43 -6.28 -9.33
C GLU A 117 -23.80 -5.02 -9.93
N LYS A 118 -24.08 -3.85 -9.38
CA LYS A 118 -23.52 -2.57 -9.85
C LYS A 118 -22.01 -2.50 -9.66
N ILE A 119 -21.50 -2.87 -8.50
CA ILE A 119 -20.06 -2.91 -8.23
C ILE A 119 -19.39 -3.96 -9.12
N CYS A 120 -19.95 -5.16 -9.21
CA CYS A 120 -19.43 -6.22 -10.07
C CYS A 120 -19.31 -5.78 -11.53
N LYS A 121 -20.32 -5.11 -12.05
CA LYS A 121 -20.30 -4.55 -13.42
C LYS A 121 -19.14 -3.57 -13.61
N VAL A 122 -18.92 -2.65 -12.65
CA VAL A 122 -17.84 -1.67 -12.72
C VAL A 122 -16.47 -2.37 -12.66
N MET A 123 -16.30 -3.37 -11.80
CA MET A 123 -15.07 -4.15 -11.71
C MET A 123 -14.81 -4.98 -12.98
N ASP A 124 -15.84 -5.63 -13.54
CA ASP A 124 -15.73 -6.37 -14.81
C ASP A 124 -15.33 -5.44 -15.98
N MET A 125 -15.87 -4.22 -16.01
CA MET A 125 -15.48 -3.21 -17.01
C MET A 125 -14.06 -2.72 -16.79
N ALA A 126 -13.66 -2.44 -15.54
CA ALA A 126 -12.31 -2.02 -15.19
C ALA A 126 -11.28 -3.07 -15.63
N LEU A 127 -11.53 -4.34 -15.31
CA LEU A 127 -10.67 -5.46 -15.71
C LEU A 127 -10.60 -5.60 -17.23
N LYS A 128 -11.75 -5.52 -17.93
CA LYS A 128 -11.85 -5.65 -19.39
C LYS A 128 -11.12 -4.53 -20.13
N PHE A 129 -11.12 -3.32 -19.58
CA PHE A 129 -10.50 -2.15 -20.21
C PHE A 129 -9.08 -1.87 -19.68
N GLY A 130 -8.61 -2.66 -18.70
CA GLY A 130 -7.27 -2.49 -18.10
C GLY A 130 -7.13 -1.16 -17.38
N CYS A 131 -8.12 -0.77 -16.56
CA CYS A 131 -8.12 0.49 -15.83
C CYS A 131 -8.15 0.26 -14.31
N PRO A 132 -7.54 1.14 -13.50
CA PRO A 132 -7.66 1.08 -12.05
C PRO A 132 -9.11 1.13 -11.57
N VAL A 133 -9.40 0.47 -10.45
CA VAL A 133 -10.68 0.59 -9.75
C VAL A 133 -10.47 1.18 -8.36
N ILE A 134 -11.29 2.19 -8.02
CA ILE A 134 -11.28 2.87 -6.73
C ILE A 134 -12.65 2.71 -6.09
N GLY A 135 -12.68 2.09 -4.91
CA GLY A 135 -13.89 1.92 -4.11
C GLY A 135 -13.90 2.82 -2.89
N ILE A 136 -14.96 3.64 -2.74
CA ILE A 136 -15.20 4.43 -1.53
C ILE A 136 -16.19 3.67 -0.66
N ASN A 137 -15.72 3.22 0.52
CA ASN A 137 -16.44 2.33 1.41
C ASN A 137 -17.05 3.10 2.58
N ASP A 138 -18.37 2.98 2.74
CA ASP A 138 -19.16 3.61 3.81
C ASP A 138 -20.44 2.77 3.99
N SER A 139 -20.37 1.67 4.75
CA SER A 139 -21.39 0.63 4.79
C SER A 139 -21.56 -0.02 6.16
N GLY A 140 -22.81 -0.20 6.55
CA GLY A 140 -23.18 -0.99 7.72
C GLY A 140 -23.09 -2.52 7.53
N GLY A 141 -22.65 -3.00 6.35
CA GLY A 141 -22.53 -4.43 6.07
C GLY A 141 -23.66 -5.00 5.18
N ALA A 142 -24.00 -6.26 5.35
CA ALA A 142 -25.04 -6.95 4.57
C ALA A 142 -26.45 -6.39 4.86
N ARG A 143 -27.28 -6.22 3.81
CA ARG A 143 -28.70 -5.86 3.97
C ARG A 143 -29.47 -7.08 4.49
N ILE A 144 -29.82 -7.03 5.77
CA ILE A 144 -30.43 -8.17 6.49
C ILE A 144 -31.75 -8.60 5.85
N GLN A 145 -32.52 -7.65 5.31
CA GLN A 145 -33.82 -7.90 4.66
C GLN A 145 -33.71 -8.81 3.43
N GLU A 146 -32.57 -8.82 2.76
CA GLU A 146 -32.31 -9.66 1.58
C GLU A 146 -31.69 -11.02 1.90
N GLY A 147 -31.35 -11.27 3.18
CA GLY A 147 -30.87 -12.57 3.63
C GLY A 147 -29.60 -13.04 2.93
N VAL A 148 -29.58 -14.32 2.51
CA VAL A 148 -28.39 -14.97 1.91
C VAL A 148 -27.99 -14.36 0.56
N VAL A 149 -28.89 -13.69 -0.15
CA VAL A 149 -28.60 -13.04 -1.43
C VAL A 149 -27.58 -11.90 -1.25
N SER A 150 -27.69 -11.16 -0.13
CA SER A 150 -26.70 -10.16 0.24
C SER A 150 -25.30 -10.78 0.46
N LEU A 151 -25.21 -11.96 1.08
CA LEU A 151 -23.93 -12.67 1.25
C LEU A 151 -23.36 -13.14 -0.10
N ALA A 152 -24.22 -13.63 -1.01
CA ALA A 152 -23.81 -13.98 -2.37
C ALA A 152 -23.21 -12.76 -3.10
N GLY A 153 -23.82 -11.58 -2.93
CA GLY A 153 -23.30 -10.32 -3.48
C GLY A 153 -21.89 -9.98 -3.02
N TYR A 154 -21.59 -10.17 -1.72
CA TYR A 154 -20.21 -10.01 -1.22
C TYR A 154 -19.25 -11.00 -1.86
N ALA A 155 -19.63 -12.29 -1.95
CA ALA A 155 -18.78 -13.31 -2.56
C ALA A 155 -18.45 -13.00 -4.03
N GLU A 156 -19.40 -12.47 -4.79
CA GLU A 156 -19.20 -12.02 -6.16
C GLU A 156 -18.20 -10.87 -6.27
N ILE A 157 -18.21 -9.92 -5.32
CA ILE A 157 -17.22 -8.83 -5.25
C ILE A 157 -15.84 -9.41 -4.88
N PHE A 158 -15.73 -10.27 -3.87
CA PHE A 158 -14.45 -10.87 -3.46
C PHE A 158 -13.80 -11.67 -4.58
N TRP A 159 -14.59 -12.44 -5.32
CA TRP A 159 -14.09 -13.17 -6.48
C TRP A 159 -13.47 -12.22 -7.51
N ARG A 160 -14.11 -11.06 -7.78
CA ARG A 160 -13.59 -10.05 -8.70
C ARG A 160 -12.37 -9.33 -8.16
N ASN A 161 -12.29 -9.05 -6.86
CA ASN A 161 -11.06 -8.54 -6.26
C ASN A 161 -9.87 -9.48 -6.55
N VAL A 162 -10.07 -10.79 -6.41
CA VAL A 162 -9.04 -11.79 -6.73
C VAL A 162 -8.69 -11.81 -8.22
N GLN A 163 -9.68 -11.69 -9.12
CA GLN A 163 -9.43 -11.62 -10.58
C GLN A 163 -8.68 -10.35 -10.98
N CYS A 164 -8.94 -9.23 -10.31
CA CYS A 164 -8.27 -7.95 -10.56
C CYS A 164 -6.85 -7.90 -9.95
N SER A 165 -6.58 -8.71 -8.95
CA SER A 165 -5.31 -8.68 -8.19
C SER A 165 -4.10 -8.92 -9.09
N GLY A 166 -3.16 -7.98 -9.10
CA GLY A 166 -1.98 -8.00 -9.95
C GLY A 166 -2.26 -7.79 -11.45
N VAL A 167 -3.48 -7.42 -11.82
CA VAL A 167 -3.87 -7.10 -13.20
C VAL A 167 -4.16 -5.62 -13.37
N ILE A 168 -5.00 -5.07 -12.50
CA ILE A 168 -5.31 -3.63 -12.43
C ILE A 168 -5.14 -3.14 -11.00
N PRO A 169 -4.67 -1.91 -10.75
CA PRO A 169 -4.60 -1.35 -9.41
C PRO A 169 -5.99 -1.25 -8.77
N GLN A 170 -6.10 -1.69 -7.52
CA GLN A 170 -7.30 -1.66 -6.71
C GLN A 170 -7.07 -0.83 -5.45
N ILE A 171 -7.83 0.24 -5.27
CA ILE A 171 -7.67 1.18 -4.15
C ILE A 171 -8.98 1.27 -3.38
N SER A 172 -8.93 1.08 -2.07
CA SER A 172 -10.06 1.21 -1.16
C SER A 172 -9.90 2.43 -0.26
N LEU A 173 -10.88 3.33 -0.30
CA LEU A 173 -10.96 4.51 0.55
C LEU A 173 -12.09 4.30 1.56
N VAL A 174 -11.74 4.03 2.81
CA VAL A 174 -12.73 3.80 3.88
C VAL A 174 -13.07 5.14 4.52
N MET A 175 -14.28 5.63 4.27
CA MET A 175 -14.75 6.96 4.68
C MET A 175 -15.95 6.91 5.63
N GLY A 176 -16.17 5.77 6.24
CA GLY A 176 -17.23 5.54 7.21
C GLY A 176 -17.12 4.16 7.82
N PRO A 177 -18.17 3.67 8.48
CA PRO A 177 -18.22 2.30 8.93
C PRO A 177 -17.98 1.32 7.79
N CYS A 178 -17.20 0.26 8.06
CA CYS A 178 -16.97 -0.85 7.17
C CYS A 178 -16.94 -2.12 8.04
N ALA A 179 -18.10 -2.79 8.18
CA ALA A 179 -18.30 -3.84 9.17
C ALA A 179 -18.69 -5.17 8.56
N GLY A 180 -18.32 -6.27 9.23
CA GLY A 180 -18.67 -7.63 8.81
C GLY A 180 -18.09 -7.99 7.45
N GLY A 181 -18.93 -8.50 6.53
CA GLY A 181 -18.51 -8.84 5.17
C GLY A 181 -17.86 -7.71 4.38
N ALA A 182 -18.18 -6.46 4.70
CA ALA A 182 -17.66 -5.29 4.00
C ALA A 182 -16.14 -5.10 4.15
N VAL A 183 -15.49 -5.64 5.19
CA VAL A 183 -14.05 -5.44 5.43
C VAL A 183 -13.15 -6.27 4.52
N TYR A 184 -13.65 -7.40 4.00
CA TYR A 184 -12.80 -8.31 3.24
C TYR A 184 -12.44 -7.79 1.85
N SER A 185 -13.37 -7.13 1.17
CA SER A 185 -13.06 -6.52 -0.14
C SER A 185 -11.92 -5.50 -0.02
N PRO A 186 -11.94 -4.49 0.86
CA PRO A 186 -10.79 -3.61 1.09
C PRO A 186 -9.50 -4.36 1.44
N ALA A 187 -9.58 -5.38 2.29
CA ALA A 187 -8.40 -6.15 2.71
C ALA A 187 -7.72 -6.94 1.57
N ILE A 188 -8.46 -7.26 0.50
CA ILE A 188 -7.92 -7.92 -0.71
C ILE A 188 -7.30 -6.89 -1.67
N THR A 189 -7.72 -5.63 -1.66
CA THR A 189 -7.22 -4.59 -2.55
C THR A 189 -5.75 -4.25 -2.28
N ASP A 190 -5.11 -3.50 -3.19
CA ASP A 190 -3.69 -3.19 -3.10
C ASP A 190 -3.41 -2.18 -1.98
N PHE A 191 -4.25 -1.16 -1.84
CA PHE A 191 -4.11 -0.12 -0.82
C PHE A 191 -5.43 0.19 -0.12
N VAL A 192 -5.34 0.41 1.18
CA VAL A 192 -6.44 0.82 2.05
C VAL A 192 -6.10 2.17 2.68
N PHE A 193 -6.93 3.16 2.42
CA PHE A 193 -6.91 4.47 3.07
C PHE A 193 -8.02 4.53 4.12
N MET A 194 -7.74 5.14 5.27
CA MET A 194 -8.72 5.38 6.31
C MET A 194 -8.73 6.85 6.74
N VAL A 195 -9.92 7.37 7.07
CA VAL A 195 -10.10 8.75 7.55
C VAL A 195 -10.23 8.74 9.06
N GLU A 196 -9.44 9.55 9.75
CA GLU A 196 -9.48 9.65 11.21
C GLU A 196 -10.87 10.07 11.72
N GLY A 197 -11.29 9.47 12.84
CA GLY A 197 -12.51 9.82 13.56
C GLY A 197 -13.83 9.50 12.86
N THR A 198 -13.83 9.07 11.60
CA THR A 198 -15.05 8.74 10.84
C THR A 198 -15.06 7.35 10.24
N SER A 199 -13.91 6.75 10.01
CA SER A 199 -13.80 5.41 9.41
C SER A 199 -13.46 4.34 10.43
N TYR A 200 -14.15 3.22 10.32
CA TYR A 200 -13.98 2.07 11.20
C TYR A 200 -14.03 0.77 10.39
N MET A 201 -13.09 -0.13 10.65
CA MET A 201 -13.08 -1.48 10.08
C MET A 201 -13.04 -2.52 11.18
N PHE A 202 -13.99 -3.44 11.20
CA PHE A 202 -13.99 -4.58 12.14
C PHE A 202 -14.91 -5.71 11.64
N ILE A 203 -14.59 -6.94 12.01
CA ILE A 203 -15.43 -8.10 11.67
C ILE A 203 -16.76 -8.01 12.40
N THR A 204 -16.72 -7.67 13.69
CA THR A 204 -17.91 -7.45 14.54
C THR A 204 -17.69 -6.21 15.40
N GLY A 205 -18.76 -5.43 15.61
CA GLY A 205 -18.69 -4.21 16.41
C GLY A 205 -18.52 -4.45 17.92
N PRO A 206 -18.23 -3.38 18.67
CA PRO A 206 -17.96 -3.44 20.12
C PRO A 206 -19.02 -4.18 20.95
N ASP A 207 -20.30 -4.02 20.62
CA ASP A 207 -21.40 -4.69 21.35
C ASP A 207 -21.33 -6.24 21.26
N VAL A 208 -20.95 -6.75 20.07
CA VAL A 208 -20.78 -8.19 19.86
C VAL A 208 -19.51 -8.67 20.57
N VAL A 209 -18.41 -7.91 20.49
CA VAL A 209 -17.18 -8.21 21.23
C VAL A 209 -17.47 -8.33 22.72
N LYS A 210 -18.15 -7.33 23.31
CA LYS A 210 -18.55 -7.36 24.73
C LYS A 210 -19.40 -8.58 25.08
N THR A 211 -20.35 -8.94 24.22
CA THR A 211 -21.24 -10.07 24.46
C THR A 211 -20.51 -11.41 24.43
N VAL A 212 -19.53 -11.57 23.51
CA VAL A 212 -18.86 -12.86 23.26
C VAL A 212 -17.62 -13.03 24.12
N THR A 213 -16.79 -12.00 24.27
CA THR A 213 -15.49 -12.07 24.97
C THR A 213 -15.50 -11.39 26.33
N GLY A 214 -16.50 -10.55 26.62
CA GLY A 214 -16.55 -9.73 27.82
C GLY A 214 -15.69 -8.46 27.77
N GLU A 215 -14.98 -8.22 26.66
CA GLU A 215 -14.13 -7.04 26.50
C GLU A 215 -14.96 -5.78 26.25
N GLU A 216 -14.63 -4.70 26.95
CA GLU A 216 -15.21 -3.37 26.70
C GLU A 216 -14.20 -2.57 25.87
N VAL A 217 -14.60 -2.19 24.66
CA VAL A 217 -13.76 -1.47 23.71
C VAL A 217 -14.61 -0.46 22.93
N SER A 218 -14.07 0.71 22.64
CA SER A 218 -14.72 1.71 21.78
C SER A 218 -14.57 1.37 20.29
N PHE A 219 -15.36 2.02 19.43
CA PHE A 219 -15.22 1.88 17.98
C PHE A 219 -13.81 2.23 17.49
N GLU A 220 -13.24 3.33 18.02
CA GLU A 220 -11.92 3.80 17.66
C GLU A 220 -10.81 2.83 18.10
N GLU A 221 -10.88 2.32 19.33
CA GLU A 221 -9.91 1.38 19.86
C GLU A 221 -9.97 0.01 19.17
N LEU A 222 -11.16 -0.43 18.75
CA LEU A 222 -11.33 -1.72 18.09
C LEU A 222 -10.87 -1.68 16.64
N GLY A 223 -11.26 -0.65 15.89
CA GLY A 223 -11.07 -0.63 14.45
C GLY A 223 -11.03 0.75 13.81
N GLY A 224 -10.61 1.78 14.54
CA GLY A 224 -10.39 3.12 14.01
C GLY A 224 -9.15 3.22 13.12
N ALA A 225 -9.02 4.33 12.42
CA ALA A 225 -7.91 4.56 11.48
C ALA A 225 -6.53 4.42 12.16
N SER A 226 -6.35 5.05 13.32
CA SER A 226 -5.10 4.95 14.09
C SER A 226 -4.79 3.52 14.53
N THR A 227 -5.78 2.75 14.99
CA THR A 227 -5.59 1.34 15.39
C THR A 227 -5.12 0.50 14.21
N HIS A 228 -5.72 0.66 13.05
CA HIS A 228 -5.32 -0.09 11.85
C HIS A 228 -4.00 0.39 11.23
N ALA A 229 -3.63 1.65 11.42
CA ALA A 229 -2.36 2.18 10.96
C ALA A 229 -1.18 1.84 11.87
N THR A 230 -1.40 1.59 13.19
CA THR A 230 -0.30 1.39 14.13
C THR A 230 -0.18 -0.03 14.67
N LYS A 231 -1.29 -0.79 14.76
CA LYS A 231 -1.32 -2.12 15.39
C LYS A 231 -1.48 -3.26 14.41
N SER A 232 -2.42 -3.16 13.46
CA SER A 232 -2.76 -4.28 12.57
C SER A 232 -2.15 -4.21 11.19
N GLY A 233 -1.68 -3.04 10.74
CA GLY A 233 -1.18 -2.83 9.39
C GLY A 233 -2.25 -2.99 8.29
N VAL A 234 -3.54 -2.93 8.61
CA VAL A 234 -4.62 -2.98 7.62
C VAL A 234 -4.70 -1.68 6.84
N ALA A 235 -4.57 -0.52 7.51
CA ALA A 235 -4.54 0.78 6.85
C ALA A 235 -3.12 1.07 6.34
N HIS A 236 -2.98 1.24 5.04
CA HIS A 236 -1.73 1.66 4.41
C HIS A 236 -1.49 3.15 4.58
N PHE A 237 -2.57 3.93 4.59
CA PHE A 237 -2.56 5.38 4.72
C PHE A 237 -3.69 5.84 5.64
N ILE A 238 -3.44 6.90 6.41
CA ILE A 238 -4.46 7.59 7.21
C ILE A 238 -4.48 9.06 6.80
N ALA A 239 -5.68 9.64 6.80
CA ALA A 239 -5.87 11.03 6.41
C ALA A 239 -6.74 11.76 7.46
N PRO A 240 -6.48 13.04 7.73
CA PRO A 240 -7.20 13.79 8.75
C PRO A 240 -8.66 14.11 8.36
N ASN A 241 -8.99 14.00 7.09
CA ASN A 241 -10.34 14.23 6.57
C ASN A 241 -10.51 13.60 5.17
N GLU A 242 -11.77 13.53 4.69
CA GLU A 242 -12.09 12.90 3.41
C GLU A 242 -11.40 13.57 2.20
N LYS A 243 -11.23 14.90 2.20
CA LYS A 243 -10.59 15.60 1.07
C LYS A 243 -9.12 15.27 0.97
N ALA A 244 -8.39 15.30 2.09
CA ALA A 244 -7.00 14.87 2.11
C ALA A 244 -6.86 13.42 1.63
N CYS A 245 -7.72 12.51 2.11
CA CYS A 245 -7.75 11.12 1.66
C CYS A 245 -7.96 10.98 0.13
N LEU A 246 -8.83 11.79 -0.45
CA LEU A 246 -9.08 11.80 -1.90
C LEU A 246 -7.88 12.37 -2.68
N GLU A 247 -7.21 13.38 -2.15
CA GLU A 247 -5.99 13.96 -2.72
C GLU A 247 -4.84 12.96 -2.68
N ASP A 248 -4.62 12.30 -1.55
CA ASP A 248 -3.59 11.26 -1.40
C ASP A 248 -3.84 10.06 -2.34
N ALA A 249 -5.10 9.65 -2.53
CA ALA A 249 -5.44 8.61 -3.49
C ALA A 249 -5.17 9.03 -4.94
N ARG A 250 -5.42 10.29 -5.31
CA ARG A 250 -5.02 10.85 -6.60
C ARG A 250 -3.50 10.84 -6.75
N TYR A 251 -2.80 11.26 -5.70
CA TYR A 251 -1.34 11.30 -5.69
C TYR A 251 -0.73 9.90 -5.84
N LEU A 252 -1.22 8.90 -5.11
CA LEU A 252 -0.82 7.51 -5.28
C LEU A 252 -0.91 7.06 -6.75
N LEU A 253 -2.01 7.38 -7.42
CA LEU A 253 -2.20 7.02 -8.84
C LEU A 253 -1.16 7.65 -9.77
N SER A 254 -0.52 8.75 -9.38
CA SER A 254 0.54 9.36 -10.20
C SER A 254 1.79 8.48 -10.33
N PHE A 255 1.97 7.52 -9.44
CA PHE A 255 3.07 6.54 -9.50
C PHE A 255 2.69 5.23 -10.21
N LEU A 256 1.39 4.91 -10.28
CA LEU A 256 0.93 3.59 -10.72
C LEU A 256 0.66 3.54 -12.22
N PRO A 257 0.97 2.42 -12.91
CA PRO A 257 0.57 2.23 -14.30
C PRO A 257 -0.95 2.08 -14.42
N GLN A 258 -1.45 2.06 -15.65
CA GLN A 258 -2.87 1.82 -15.91
C GLN A 258 -3.28 0.37 -15.58
N ASN A 259 -2.40 -0.57 -15.85
CA ASN A 259 -2.54 -2.00 -15.58
C ASN A 259 -1.15 -2.68 -15.59
N ASN A 260 -1.09 -3.97 -15.37
CA ASN A 260 0.15 -4.75 -15.30
C ASN A 260 0.91 -4.89 -16.64
N MET A 261 0.33 -4.46 -17.76
CA MET A 261 0.98 -4.49 -19.07
C MET A 261 1.63 -3.16 -19.45
N ASP A 262 1.26 -2.09 -18.76
CA ASP A 262 1.76 -0.75 -19.01
C ASP A 262 2.97 -0.43 -18.10
N PRO A 263 3.90 0.42 -18.54
CA PRO A 263 4.94 0.94 -17.66
C PRO A 263 4.36 1.96 -16.67
N PRO A 264 5.02 2.15 -15.50
CA PRO A 264 4.70 3.25 -14.61
C PRO A 264 4.87 4.62 -15.30
N PRO A 265 4.05 5.62 -14.94
CA PRO A 265 4.05 6.91 -15.62
C PRO A 265 5.32 7.72 -15.31
N PHE A 266 6.07 8.07 -16.33
CA PHE A 266 7.21 8.99 -16.22
C PHE A 266 6.73 10.43 -15.93
N ALA A 267 7.47 11.13 -15.05
CA ALA A 267 7.27 12.55 -14.78
C ALA A 267 8.62 13.25 -14.79
N GLU A 268 8.75 14.33 -15.58
CA GLU A 268 9.99 15.09 -15.65
C GLU A 268 10.31 15.70 -14.29
N PRO A 269 11.47 15.38 -13.66
CA PRO A 269 11.85 15.94 -12.37
C PRO A 269 12.35 17.37 -12.51
N SER A 270 12.22 18.18 -11.45
CA SER A 270 12.88 19.50 -11.39
C SER A 270 14.36 19.37 -11.04
N ASP A 271 14.74 18.29 -10.39
CA ASP A 271 16.11 17.96 -10.00
C ASP A 271 16.98 17.51 -11.18
N SER A 272 18.25 17.92 -11.17
CA SER A 272 19.24 17.37 -12.09
C SER A 272 19.48 15.87 -11.80
N ARG A 273 19.58 15.08 -12.87
CA ARG A 273 19.98 13.68 -12.76
C ARG A 273 21.38 13.49 -12.14
N ASP A 274 22.28 14.45 -12.40
CA ASP A 274 23.68 14.41 -11.97
C ASP A 274 23.90 15.14 -10.64
N ARG A 275 22.82 15.45 -9.91
CA ARG A 275 22.90 16.09 -8.58
C ARG A 275 23.62 15.15 -7.61
N GLU A 276 24.72 15.63 -7.05
CA GLU A 276 25.45 14.99 -5.96
C GLU A 276 25.03 15.62 -4.63
N GLU A 277 25.06 14.81 -3.55
CA GLU A 277 24.70 15.23 -2.20
C GLU A 277 25.86 15.08 -1.22
N PRO A 278 26.73 16.10 -1.09
CA PRO A 278 27.91 16.02 -0.21
C PRO A 278 27.60 15.66 1.25
N ASP A 279 26.42 16.03 1.74
CA ASP A 279 25.99 15.75 3.11
C ASP A 279 25.90 14.24 3.40
N LEU A 280 25.67 13.42 2.37
CA LEU A 280 25.62 11.96 2.52
C LEU A 280 26.97 11.37 2.96
N ASP A 281 28.09 12.00 2.63
CA ASP A 281 29.43 11.49 3.00
C ASP A 281 29.67 11.49 4.50
N THR A 282 28.91 12.30 5.26
CA THR A 282 29.03 12.43 6.72
C THR A 282 27.75 12.08 7.47
N LEU A 283 26.70 11.68 6.78
CA LEU A 283 25.40 11.39 7.37
C LEU A 283 25.46 10.13 8.26
N ILE A 284 26.17 9.09 7.81
CA ILE A 284 26.34 7.86 8.60
C ILE A 284 27.36 8.12 9.72
N PRO A 285 26.98 7.93 10.99
CA PRO A 285 27.92 8.08 12.10
C PRO A 285 29.06 7.05 12.05
N ASP A 286 30.29 7.44 12.41
CA ASP A 286 31.45 6.55 12.49
C ASP A 286 31.21 5.38 13.46
N SER A 287 30.46 5.62 14.53
CA SER A 287 30.09 4.56 15.48
C SER A 287 28.95 3.71 14.92
N ALA A 288 29.20 2.41 14.73
CA ALA A 288 28.21 1.45 14.24
C ALA A 288 26.96 1.33 15.13
N ASN A 289 27.05 1.75 16.40
CA ASN A 289 25.94 1.71 17.36
C ASN A 289 25.13 3.01 17.43
N LYS A 290 25.57 4.09 16.77
CA LYS A 290 24.84 5.34 16.74
C LYS A 290 23.82 5.30 15.60
N PRO A 291 22.50 5.47 15.89
CA PRO A 291 21.48 5.46 14.85
C PRO A 291 21.51 6.75 14.02
N TYR A 292 20.99 6.65 12.80
CA TYR A 292 20.64 7.77 11.92
C TYR A 292 19.24 7.52 11.33
N ASP A 293 18.66 8.51 10.70
CA ASP A 293 17.35 8.40 10.06
C ASP A 293 17.50 8.02 8.58
N MET A 294 16.89 6.90 8.18
CA MET A 294 16.93 6.48 6.77
C MET A 294 16.17 7.45 5.87
N HIS A 295 15.17 8.18 6.38
CA HIS A 295 14.47 9.21 5.61
C HIS A 295 15.40 10.34 5.17
N ASP A 296 16.44 10.64 5.96
CA ASP A 296 17.46 11.63 5.58
C ASP A 296 18.29 11.18 4.37
N VAL A 297 18.51 9.88 4.20
CA VAL A 297 19.14 9.30 3.01
C VAL A 297 18.18 9.36 1.83
N ILE A 298 16.94 8.87 2.05
CA ILE A 298 15.92 8.79 1.01
C ILE A 298 15.66 10.14 0.36
N SER A 299 15.37 11.17 1.17
CA SER A 299 15.06 12.51 0.69
C SER A 299 16.17 13.17 -0.14
N ARG A 300 17.43 12.79 0.10
CA ARG A 300 18.58 13.29 -0.67
C ARG A 300 18.81 12.53 -1.98
N VAL A 301 18.32 11.30 -2.07
CA VAL A 301 18.54 10.43 -3.23
C VAL A 301 17.43 10.56 -4.25
N VAL A 302 16.16 10.66 -3.82
CA VAL A 302 15.00 10.70 -4.71
C VAL A 302 14.82 12.07 -5.39
N ASP A 303 14.01 12.11 -6.45
CA ASP A 303 13.66 13.34 -7.15
C ASP A 303 12.90 14.28 -6.22
N ASP A 304 13.31 15.57 -6.19
CA ASP A 304 12.67 16.64 -5.42
C ASP A 304 12.54 16.36 -3.91
N GLY A 305 13.21 15.33 -3.40
CA GLY A 305 13.06 14.84 -2.03
C GLY A 305 11.69 14.21 -1.73
N ASP A 306 10.93 13.91 -2.77
CA ASP A 306 9.54 13.47 -2.68
C ASP A 306 9.44 11.95 -2.44
N PHE A 307 8.88 11.58 -1.28
CA PHE A 307 8.73 10.20 -0.86
C PHE A 307 7.34 9.95 -0.27
N PHE A 308 6.55 9.10 -0.92
CA PHE A 308 5.21 8.73 -0.48
C PHE A 308 5.26 7.41 0.28
N GLU A 309 5.37 7.51 1.60
CA GLU A 309 5.56 6.37 2.49
C GLU A 309 4.29 5.55 2.67
N VAL A 310 4.42 4.22 2.62
CA VAL A 310 3.35 3.23 2.82
C VAL A 310 3.53 2.60 4.20
N HIS A 311 2.46 2.55 5.02
CA HIS A 311 2.54 2.07 6.40
C HIS A 311 3.53 2.87 7.27
N GLU A 312 3.51 4.19 7.17
CA GLU A 312 4.40 5.08 7.92
C GLU A 312 4.44 4.75 9.43
N HIS A 313 3.28 4.40 10.01
CA HIS A 313 3.12 4.18 11.45
C HIS A 313 3.09 2.69 11.87
N TRP A 314 3.37 1.77 10.95
CA TRP A 314 3.42 0.34 11.24
C TRP A 314 4.73 -0.28 10.80
N ALA A 315 5.32 -1.11 11.71
CA ALA A 315 6.61 -1.75 11.45
C ALA A 315 7.67 -0.74 10.98
N GLU A 316 7.86 0.33 11.76
CA GLU A 316 8.70 1.49 11.44
C GLU A 316 10.19 1.15 11.31
N ASN A 317 10.61 -0.05 11.74
CA ASN A 317 11.97 -0.57 11.55
C ASN A 317 12.32 -0.88 10.08
N VAL A 318 11.32 -0.89 9.18
CA VAL A 318 11.48 -0.91 7.73
C VAL A 318 10.60 0.15 7.10
N VAL A 319 11.20 1.03 6.31
CA VAL A 319 10.54 2.06 5.51
C VAL A 319 10.20 1.49 4.15
N CYS A 320 8.97 1.66 3.68
CA CYS A 320 8.52 1.31 2.34
C CYS A 320 7.76 2.48 1.73
N GLY A 321 7.97 2.80 0.48
CA GLY A 321 7.21 3.87 -0.17
C GLY A 321 7.53 4.03 -1.65
N LEU A 322 6.77 4.90 -2.29
CA LEU A 322 6.92 5.24 -3.70
C LEU A 322 7.68 6.57 -3.83
N ALA A 323 8.57 6.63 -4.79
CA ALA A 323 9.35 7.82 -5.11
C ALA A 323 9.61 7.87 -6.62
N ARG A 324 10.38 8.85 -7.07
CA ARG A 324 10.91 8.89 -8.43
C ARG A 324 12.43 9.03 -8.42
N LEU A 325 13.06 8.43 -9.41
CA LEU A 325 14.47 8.55 -9.70
C LEU A 325 14.65 8.86 -11.19
N GLY A 326 15.14 10.06 -11.50
CA GLY A 326 15.26 10.52 -12.89
C GLY A 326 13.90 10.51 -13.61
N GLY A 327 12.82 10.81 -12.92
CA GLY A 327 11.44 10.83 -13.43
C GLY A 327 10.72 9.47 -13.43
N HIS A 328 11.43 8.37 -13.22
CA HIS A 328 10.84 7.03 -13.19
C HIS A 328 10.31 6.68 -11.80
N PRO A 329 9.05 6.24 -11.64
CA PRO A 329 8.55 5.72 -10.39
C PRO A 329 9.34 4.49 -9.93
N VAL A 330 9.67 4.45 -8.65
CA VAL A 330 10.36 3.33 -7.99
C VAL A 330 9.68 3.00 -6.66
N GLY A 331 9.69 1.72 -6.29
CA GLY A 331 9.39 1.27 -4.94
C GLY A 331 10.69 1.25 -4.13
N LEU A 332 10.73 2.02 -3.06
CA LEU A 332 11.89 2.12 -2.20
C LEU A 332 11.64 1.37 -0.90
N ILE A 333 12.60 0.56 -0.49
CA ILE A 333 12.61 -0.18 0.77
C ILE A 333 13.91 0.15 1.51
N GLY A 334 13.83 0.50 2.80
CA GLY A 334 15.01 0.81 3.62
C GLY A 334 14.89 0.28 5.04
N ASN A 335 16.00 -0.19 5.62
CA ASN A 335 16.03 -0.45 7.04
C ASN A 335 16.12 0.89 7.79
N GLN A 336 15.36 1.05 8.89
CA GLN A 336 15.37 2.27 9.70
C GLN A 336 16.19 2.06 11.01
N PRO A 337 17.45 2.50 11.06
CA PRO A 337 18.30 2.27 12.24
C PRO A 337 17.80 2.92 13.54
N ARG A 338 16.96 3.95 13.45
CA ARG A 338 16.35 4.60 14.62
C ARG A 338 15.33 3.72 15.33
N MET A 339 14.73 2.77 14.60
CA MET A 339 13.71 1.86 15.12
C MET A 339 14.26 0.44 15.17
N LEU A 340 14.39 -0.13 16.38
CA LEU A 340 14.91 -1.48 16.60
C LEU A 340 16.26 -1.73 15.88
N ALA A 341 17.09 -0.70 15.71
CA ALA A 341 18.36 -0.77 14.96
C ALA A 341 18.23 -1.26 13.51
N GLY A 342 17.05 -1.21 12.89
CA GLY A 342 16.80 -1.68 11.53
C GLY A 342 16.71 -3.21 11.38
N VAL A 343 16.53 -3.97 12.48
CA VAL A 343 16.37 -5.44 12.42
C VAL A 343 15.08 -5.80 11.66
N LEU A 344 15.04 -6.99 11.08
CA LEU A 344 13.81 -7.56 10.51
C LEU A 344 13.04 -8.33 11.61
N ASP A 345 11.76 -8.06 11.73
CA ASP A 345 10.82 -8.79 12.57
C ASP A 345 9.63 -9.30 11.74
N ILE A 346 8.63 -9.87 12.39
CA ILE A 346 7.45 -10.43 11.71
C ILE A 346 6.75 -9.35 10.89
N ASP A 347 6.44 -8.20 11.50
CA ASP A 347 5.63 -7.17 10.88
C ASP A 347 6.37 -6.47 9.74
N SER A 348 7.63 -6.13 9.92
CA SER A 348 8.45 -5.54 8.86
C SER A 348 8.68 -6.49 7.68
N SER A 349 8.81 -7.80 7.94
CA SER A 349 8.89 -8.81 6.89
C SER A 349 7.60 -8.89 6.09
N VAL A 350 6.43 -8.80 6.73
CA VAL A 350 5.12 -8.79 6.06
C VAL A 350 4.91 -7.50 5.27
N LYS A 351 5.20 -6.34 5.87
CA LYS A 351 5.12 -5.01 5.23
C LYS A 351 5.94 -4.97 3.94
N ALA A 352 7.22 -5.28 4.03
CA ALA A 352 8.11 -5.22 2.88
C ALA A 352 7.75 -6.27 1.81
N ALA A 353 7.43 -7.51 2.20
CA ALA A 353 7.04 -8.54 1.24
C ALA A 353 5.78 -8.16 0.44
N ARG A 354 4.76 -7.60 1.10
CA ARG A 354 3.53 -7.14 0.44
C ARG A 354 3.82 -6.01 -0.54
N PHE A 355 4.63 -5.02 -0.12
CA PHE A 355 4.99 -3.87 -0.96
C PHE A 355 5.83 -4.28 -2.18
N ILE A 356 6.82 -5.16 -2.01
CA ILE A 356 7.64 -5.67 -3.11
C ILE A 356 6.79 -6.42 -4.14
N ARG A 357 5.87 -7.28 -3.69
CA ARG A 357 4.97 -8.00 -4.60
C ARG A 357 4.03 -7.07 -5.37
N PHE A 358 3.57 -6.01 -4.73
CA PHE A 358 2.80 -4.96 -5.40
C PHE A 358 3.64 -4.28 -6.50
N CYS A 359 4.85 -3.84 -6.18
CA CYS A 359 5.74 -3.21 -7.15
C CYS A 359 6.03 -4.13 -8.34
N ASP A 360 6.34 -5.41 -8.09
CA ASP A 360 6.60 -6.38 -9.14
C ASP A 360 5.37 -6.63 -10.03
N ALA A 361 4.17 -6.69 -9.43
CA ALA A 361 2.93 -6.89 -10.18
C ALA A 361 2.62 -5.72 -11.13
N PHE A 362 3.08 -4.51 -10.82
CA PHE A 362 2.80 -3.30 -11.58
C PHE A 362 4.03 -2.65 -12.23
N ASN A 363 5.05 -3.44 -12.52
CA ASN A 363 6.26 -3.02 -13.26
C ASN A 363 7.04 -1.87 -12.61
N ILE A 364 6.93 -1.69 -11.29
CA ILE A 364 7.63 -0.64 -10.55
C ILE A 364 8.99 -1.17 -10.10
N PRO A 365 10.12 -0.61 -10.58
CA PRO A 365 11.46 -1.00 -10.15
C PRO A 365 11.66 -0.85 -8.65
N LEU A 366 12.52 -1.68 -8.06
CA LEU A 366 12.80 -1.70 -6.63
C LEU A 366 14.18 -1.11 -6.34
N VAL A 367 14.23 -0.20 -5.37
CA VAL A 367 15.46 0.33 -4.78
C VAL A 367 15.51 -0.06 -3.30
N THR A 368 16.60 -0.69 -2.88
CA THR A 368 16.76 -1.17 -1.50
C THR A 368 17.96 -0.50 -0.85
N LEU A 369 17.74 0.17 0.29
CA LEU A 369 18.78 0.77 1.12
C LEU A 369 18.99 -0.12 2.37
N VAL A 370 20.18 -0.70 2.50
CA VAL A 370 20.43 -1.75 3.48
C VAL A 370 21.28 -1.23 4.65
N ASP A 371 20.72 -1.33 5.85
CA ASP A 371 21.41 -1.25 7.12
C ASP A 371 20.75 -2.22 8.11
N VAL A 372 21.04 -3.51 7.96
CA VAL A 372 20.36 -4.58 8.70
C VAL A 372 21.32 -5.43 9.52
N PRO A 373 21.19 -5.43 10.85
CA PRO A 373 22.04 -6.25 11.72
C PRO A 373 21.59 -7.72 11.81
N GLY A 374 20.39 -8.07 11.37
CA GLY A 374 19.85 -9.41 11.45
C GLY A 374 18.33 -9.45 11.56
N PHE A 375 17.79 -10.63 11.83
CA PHE A 375 16.41 -10.83 12.28
C PHE A 375 16.33 -10.65 13.80
N LEU A 376 15.20 -10.12 14.29
CA LEU A 376 14.96 -9.91 15.72
C LEU A 376 14.88 -11.26 16.45
N PRO A 377 15.78 -11.53 17.42
CA PRO A 377 15.73 -12.77 18.20
C PRO A 377 14.65 -12.70 19.30
N GLY A 378 14.26 -13.85 19.80
CA GLY A 378 13.40 -13.96 20.98
C GLY A 378 12.20 -14.88 20.77
N THR A 379 11.69 -15.42 21.90
CA THR A 379 10.61 -16.43 21.88
C THR A 379 9.33 -15.93 21.23
N GLN A 380 8.98 -14.66 21.38
CA GLN A 380 7.80 -14.09 20.73
C GLN A 380 7.92 -14.10 19.19
N GLN A 381 9.11 -13.78 18.67
CA GLN A 381 9.38 -13.83 17.24
C GLN A 381 9.40 -15.28 16.72
N GLU A 382 10.11 -16.18 17.42
CA GLU A 382 10.20 -17.58 17.03
C GLU A 382 8.83 -18.27 17.05
N TRP A 383 8.06 -18.11 18.13
CA TRP A 383 6.74 -18.70 18.27
C TRP A 383 5.69 -18.01 17.40
N GLY A 384 5.84 -16.73 17.14
CA GLY A 384 5.03 -15.96 16.19
C GLY A 384 5.31 -16.35 14.73
N GLY A 385 6.39 -17.08 14.45
CA GLY A 385 6.72 -17.61 13.14
C GLY A 385 7.62 -16.71 12.30
N ILE A 386 8.59 -16.03 12.89
CA ILE A 386 9.58 -15.18 12.18
C ILE A 386 10.23 -15.91 11.00
N ILE A 387 10.51 -17.22 11.11
CA ILE A 387 11.08 -18.03 10.03
C ILE A 387 10.15 -18.02 8.81
N ARG A 388 8.86 -18.23 9.01
CA ARG A 388 7.86 -18.21 7.94
C ARG A 388 7.68 -16.81 7.36
N HIS A 389 7.61 -15.79 8.22
CA HIS A 389 7.40 -14.41 7.78
C HIS A 389 8.65 -13.83 7.11
N GLY A 390 9.85 -14.11 7.62
CA GLY A 390 11.10 -13.77 6.94
C GLY A 390 11.25 -14.47 5.58
N ALA A 391 10.78 -15.73 5.48
CA ALA A 391 10.72 -16.45 4.20
C ALA A 391 9.79 -15.79 3.17
N LYS A 392 8.72 -15.09 3.59
CA LYS A 392 7.89 -14.29 2.67
C LYS A 392 8.68 -13.18 2.00
N LEU A 393 9.49 -12.47 2.78
CA LEU A 393 10.32 -11.37 2.27
C LEU A 393 11.38 -11.89 1.30
N LEU A 394 12.07 -12.97 1.66
CA LEU A 394 13.00 -13.67 0.77
C LEU A 394 12.32 -14.07 -0.54
N TYR A 395 11.13 -14.69 -0.43
CA TYR A 395 10.36 -15.12 -1.58
C TYR A 395 9.97 -13.94 -2.48
N ALA A 396 9.49 -12.85 -1.91
CA ALA A 396 9.07 -11.67 -2.66
C ALA A 396 10.22 -11.09 -3.50
N TYR A 397 11.39 -10.89 -2.91
CA TYR A 397 12.56 -10.41 -3.65
C TYR A 397 13.07 -11.41 -4.71
N ALA A 398 13.12 -12.69 -4.36
CA ALA A 398 13.59 -13.73 -5.31
C ALA A 398 12.59 -13.94 -6.46
N GLU A 399 11.31 -13.68 -6.22
CA GLU A 399 10.26 -13.76 -7.24
C GLU A 399 10.17 -12.50 -8.10
N ALA A 400 10.54 -11.31 -7.61
CA ALA A 400 10.42 -10.06 -8.33
C ALA A 400 11.23 -10.04 -9.64
N THR A 401 10.55 -9.69 -10.77
CA THR A 401 11.11 -9.62 -12.12
C THR A 401 11.54 -8.23 -12.54
N VAL A 402 11.00 -7.22 -11.87
CA VAL A 402 11.36 -5.81 -12.10
C VAL A 402 12.83 -5.55 -11.80
N PRO A 403 13.43 -4.46 -12.32
CA PRO A 403 14.77 -4.04 -11.91
C PRO A 403 14.90 -3.94 -10.38
N LYS A 404 15.99 -4.49 -9.84
CA LYS A 404 16.32 -4.51 -8.42
C LYS A 404 17.69 -3.89 -8.20
N LEU A 405 17.71 -2.72 -7.58
CA LEU A 405 18.92 -1.94 -7.25
C LEU A 405 19.10 -1.93 -5.74
N THR A 406 20.31 -2.19 -5.27
CA THR A 406 20.60 -2.26 -3.83
C THR A 406 21.79 -1.37 -3.50
N VAL A 407 21.70 -0.60 -2.42
CA VAL A 407 22.82 0.14 -1.83
C VAL A 407 22.97 -0.30 -0.38
N ILE A 408 24.11 -0.87 -0.04
CA ILE A 408 24.46 -1.21 1.33
C ILE A 408 25.10 0.04 1.97
N THR A 409 24.35 0.68 2.86
CA THR A 409 24.79 1.92 3.49
C THR A 409 25.70 1.67 4.71
N ARG A 410 25.40 0.61 5.49
CA ARG A 410 26.21 0.23 6.66
C ARG A 410 26.14 -1.28 6.92
N LYS A 411 25.33 -1.76 7.85
CA LYS A 411 25.29 -3.18 8.26
C LYS A 411 24.56 -4.04 7.22
N ALA A 412 25.11 -5.19 6.94
CA ALA A 412 24.48 -6.23 6.12
C ALA A 412 24.92 -7.60 6.66
N TYR A 413 24.22 -8.11 7.69
CA TYR A 413 24.68 -9.28 8.44
C TYR A 413 23.77 -10.50 8.26
N GLY A 414 24.39 -11.65 8.12
CA GLY A 414 23.76 -12.96 8.14
C GLY A 414 22.67 -13.16 7.08
N GLY A 415 21.66 -13.97 7.42
CA GLY A 415 20.54 -14.22 6.52
C GLY A 415 19.72 -12.98 6.17
N ALA A 416 19.73 -11.93 7.00
CA ALA A 416 19.05 -10.68 6.70
C ALA A 416 19.73 -9.94 5.53
N TYR A 417 21.06 -10.00 5.41
CA TYR A 417 21.76 -9.53 4.21
C TYR A 417 21.26 -10.25 2.95
N ASP A 418 21.15 -11.58 3.00
CA ASP A 418 20.65 -12.33 1.85
C ASP A 418 19.25 -11.89 1.43
N VAL A 419 18.35 -11.70 2.43
CA VAL A 419 16.95 -11.37 2.21
C VAL A 419 16.76 -9.96 1.64
N MET A 420 17.57 -8.97 2.06
CA MET A 420 17.44 -7.57 1.65
C MET A 420 18.01 -7.30 0.25
N SER A 421 17.45 -7.96 -0.76
CA SER A 421 17.80 -7.75 -2.17
C SER A 421 19.30 -7.94 -2.48
N SER A 422 19.90 -9.01 -1.94
CA SER A 422 21.30 -9.31 -2.22
C SER A 422 21.53 -9.77 -3.66
N LYS A 423 22.79 -9.69 -4.12
CA LYS A 423 23.23 -10.27 -5.41
C LYS A 423 22.90 -11.76 -5.52
N HIS A 424 22.91 -12.47 -4.38
CA HIS A 424 22.67 -13.92 -4.32
C HIS A 424 21.24 -14.31 -4.68
N ILE A 425 20.26 -13.44 -4.38
CA ILE A 425 18.85 -13.63 -4.78
C ILE A 425 18.48 -12.85 -6.05
N ARG A 426 19.49 -12.57 -6.88
CA ARG A 426 19.33 -11.99 -8.23
C ARG A 426 18.93 -10.51 -8.23
N ALA A 427 19.44 -9.68 -7.31
CA ALA A 427 19.45 -8.24 -7.54
C ALA A 427 20.33 -7.89 -8.75
N ASP A 428 19.90 -6.93 -9.55
CA ASP A 428 20.59 -6.59 -10.81
C ASP A 428 21.88 -5.82 -10.55
N PHE A 429 21.81 -4.77 -9.70
CA PHE A 429 22.96 -3.99 -9.28
C PHE A 429 23.02 -3.87 -7.76
N ASN A 430 24.19 -4.15 -7.19
CA ASN A 430 24.46 -4.02 -5.77
C ASN A 430 25.65 -3.09 -5.57
N PHE A 431 25.39 -1.94 -4.97
CA PHE A 431 26.38 -0.96 -4.58
C PHE A 431 26.61 -0.98 -3.07
N ALA A 432 27.75 -0.51 -2.64
CA ALA A 432 28.03 -0.33 -1.22
C ALA A 432 28.71 1.01 -0.97
N TRP A 433 28.42 1.61 0.18
CA TRP A 433 29.21 2.74 0.66
C TRP A 433 30.50 2.23 1.34
N PRO A 434 31.54 3.07 1.48
CA PRO A 434 32.74 2.68 2.22
C PRO A 434 32.48 2.30 3.69
N THR A 435 31.36 2.76 4.26
CA THR A 435 30.88 2.43 5.61
C THR A 435 30.18 1.08 5.71
N ALA A 436 30.01 0.37 4.59
CA ALA A 436 29.32 -0.91 4.59
C ALA A 436 30.11 -2.01 5.28
N GLU A 437 29.40 -2.83 6.06
CA GLU A 437 29.94 -4.02 6.74
C GLU A 437 29.14 -5.25 6.28
N VAL A 438 29.73 -6.05 5.39
CA VAL A 438 29.08 -7.28 4.86
C VAL A 438 29.71 -8.51 5.51
N ALA A 439 28.96 -9.20 6.37
CA ALA A 439 29.51 -10.33 7.14
C ALA A 439 28.44 -11.34 7.55
N VAL A 440 28.89 -12.54 7.96
CA VAL A 440 27.97 -13.58 8.50
C VAL A 440 27.30 -13.10 9.80
N MET A 441 28.01 -12.33 10.60
CA MET A 441 27.49 -11.69 11.83
C MET A 441 28.32 -10.47 12.18
N GLY A 442 27.80 -9.62 13.06
CA GLY A 442 28.53 -8.46 13.53
C GLY A 442 29.86 -8.84 14.20
N PRO A 443 30.90 -7.99 14.11
CA PRO A 443 32.25 -8.29 14.63
C PRO A 443 32.30 -8.72 16.08
N ASP A 444 31.51 -8.09 16.95
CA ASP A 444 31.41 -8.43 18.37
C ASP A 444 30.97 -9.88 18.61
N GLY A 445 29.93 -10.32 17.88
CA GLY A 445 29.42 -11.69 17.97
C GLY A 445 30.40 -12.70 17.40
N ALA A 446 31.01 -12.38 16.27
CA ALA A 446 32.00 -13.25 15.63
C ALA A 446 33.22 -13.48 16.50
N VAL A 447 33.79 -12.44 17.09
CA VAL A 447 34.96 -12.51 17.97
C VAL A 447 34.66 -13.34 19.21
N ASN A 448 33.50 -13.17 19.85
CA ASN A 448 33.13 -13.96 21.02
C ASN A 448 32.99 -15.47 20.73
N ILE A 449 32.69 -15.85 19.50
CA ILE A 449 32.56 -17.26 19.09
C ILE A 449 33.91 -17.82 18.67
N ILE A 450 34.59 -17.13 17.75
CA ILE A 450 35.83 -17.63 17.12
C ILE A 450 37.01 -17.65 18.12
N PHE A 451 37.13 -16.60 18.94
CA PHE A 451 38.27 -16.38 19.83
C PHE A 451 37.93 -16.61 21.31
N ARG A 452 36.87 -17.36 21.59
CA ARG A 452 36.37 -17.59 22.95
C ARG A 452 37.48 -18.04 23.91
N LYS A 453 38.31 -19.04 23.53
CA LYS A 453 39.39 -19.56 24.38
C LYS A 453 40.48 -18.52 24.58
N GLU A 454 40.83 -17.80 23.54
CA GLU A 454 41.85 -16.75 23.61
C GLU A 454 41.43 -15.60 24.55
N LEU A 455 40.14 -15.25 24.53
CA LEU A 455 39.57 -14.24 25.43
C LEU A 455 39.51 -14.73 26.90
N GLU A 456 39.23 -16.03 27.11
CA GLU A 456 39.25 -16.66 28.46
C GLU A 456 40.65 -16.73 29.05
N GLU A 457 41.70 -16.80 28.21
CA GLU A 457 43.13 -16.93 28.64
C GLU A 457 43.86 -15.58 28.64
N ALA A 458 43.27 -14.49 28.19
CA ALA A 458 43.89 -13.19 28.07
C ALA A 458 44.04 -12.49 29.45
N ASP A 459 45.17 -11.82 29.69
CA ASP A 459 45.42 -11.02 30.90
C ASP A 459 44.43 -9.84 31.02
N ASP A 460 44.04 -9.24 29.88
CA ASP A 460 42.99 -8.22 29.75
C ASP A 460 42.02 -8.62 28.62
N PRO A 461 40.94 -9.34 28.98
CA PRO A 461 39.96 -9.81 27.99
C PRO A 461 39.26 -8.69 27.20
N ASP A 462 39.06 -7.51 27.82
CA ASP A 462 38.35 -6.41 27.17
C ASP A 462 39.25 -5.69 26.15
N ALA A 463 40.50 -5.44 26.50
CA ALA A 463 41.48 -4.90 25.57
C ALA A 463 41.71 -5.86 24.38
N ARG A 464 41.86 -7.16 24.67
CA ARG A 464 42.07 -8.18 23.63
C ARG A 464 40.84 -8.32 22.70
N ARG A 465 39.62 -8.25 23.26
CA ARG A 465 38.39 -8.26 22.48
C ARG A 465 38.36 -7.08 21.53
N ALA A 466 38.69 -5.87 21.97
CA ALA A 466 38.70 -4.67 21.13
C ALA A 466 39.65 -4.81 19.92
N GLU A 467 40.88 -5.34 20.18
CA GLU A 467 41.83 -5.62 19.10
C GLU A 467 41.30 -6.63 18.08
N LEU A 468 40.71 -7.73 18.55
CA LEU A 468 40.19 -8.79 17.71
C LEU A 468 38.96 -8.32 16.90
N ILE A 469 38.12 -7.45 17.45
CA ILE A 469 36.99 -6.84 16.74
C ILE A 469 37.51 -5.97 15.61
N GLU A 470 38.52 -5.16 15.82
CA GLU A 470 39.10 -4.29 14.80
C GLU A 470 39.80 -5.10 13.70
N ASP A 471 40.56 -6.14 14.05
CA ASP A 471 41.17 -7.06 13.11
C ASP A 471 40.11 -7.81 12.26
N TYR A 472 39.03 -8.29 12.91
CA TYR A 472 37.92 -8.95 12.24
C TYR A 472 37.19 -7.99 11.26
N ARG A 473 36.94 -6.75 11.69
CA ARG A 473 36.33 -5.70 10.85
C ARG A 473 37.19 -5.44 9.63
N GLY A 474 38.48 -5.24 9.82
CA GLY A 474 39.40 -4.96 8.71
C GLY A 474 39.49 -6.09 7.69
N ARG A 475 39.36 -7.37 8.11
CA ARG A 475 39.48 -8.53 7.23
C ARG A 475 38.16 -8.98 6.60
N PHE A 476 37.06 -8.92 7.32
CA PHE A 476 35.83 -9.60 6.95
C PHE A 476 34.61 -8.68 6.87
N ALA A 477 34.48 -7.73 7.79
CA ALA A 477 33.29 -6.87 7.86
C ALA A 477 33.54 -5.54 7.15
N ASN A 478 33.78 -5.59 5.84
CA ASN A 478 33.98 -4.42 4.98
C ASN A 478 33.42 -4.69 3.57
N PRO A 479 33.16 -3.65 2.75
CA PRO A 479 32.57 -3.84 1.42
C PRO A 479 33.53 -4.49 0.43
N TYR A 480 34.84 -4.34 0.60
CA TYR A 480 35.84 -4.78 -0.36
C TYR A 480 35.94 -6.30 -0.42
N SER A 481 35.82 -6.99 0.73
CA SER A 481 35.77 -8.46 0.77
C SER A 481 34.61 -9.05 -0.02
N ALA A 482 33.49 -8.36 -0.08
CA ALA A 482 32.32 -8.72 -0.91
C ALA A 482 32.55 -8.35 -2.38
N ALA A 483 33.15 -7.18 -2.64
CA ALA A 483 33.45 -6.72 -4.01
C ALA A 483 34.48 -7.61 -4.72
N GLU A 484 35.53 -8.08 -4.02
CA GLU A 484 36.50 -9.05 -4.56
C GLU A 484 35.86 -10.35 -5.06
N ARG A 485 34.67 -10.69 -4.58
CA ARG A 485 33.91 -11.89 -4.96
C ARG A 485 32.81 -11.59 -5.99
N GLY A 486 32.64 -10.31 -6.39
CA GLY A 486 31.58 -9.87 -7.29
C GLY A 486 30.18 -9.85 -6.65
N TYR A 487 30.10 -9.76 -5.33
CA TYR A 487 28.84 -9.64 -4.57
C TYR A 487 28.38 -8.19 -4.42
N VAL A 488 29.32 -7.26 -4.57
CA VAL A 488 29.12 -5.81 -4.70
C VAL A 488 29.71 -5.41 -6.06
N ASP A 489 28.94 -4.75 -6.91
CA ASP A 489 29.37 -4.36 -8.25
C ASP A 489 30.34 -3.16 -8.19
N GLU A 490 30.10 -2.22 -7.27
CA GLU A 490 30.98 -1.08 -7.04
C GLU A 490 30.82 -0.54 -5.60
N VAL A 491 31.94 -0.08 -5.02
CA VAL A 491 31.95 0.69 -3.79
C VAL A 491 31.94 2.18 -4.18
N ILE A 492 30.84 2.86 -3.88
CA ILE A 492 30.57 4.21 -4.35
C ILE A 492 30.71 5.27 -3.23
N GLU A 493 31.08 6.48 -3.59
CA GLU A 493 31.02 7.63 -2.69
C GLU A 493 29.54 7.92 -2.35
N PRO A 494 29.18 8.08 -1.06
CA PRO A 494 27.78 8.28 -0.64
C PRO A 494 27.10 9.44 -1.41
N ARG A 495 27.81 10.56 -1.62
CA ARG A 495 27.31 11.72 -2.38
C ARG A 495 26.84 11.38 -3.79
N ARG A 496 27.38 10.33 -4.41
CA ARG A 496 27.08 9.92 -5.78
C ARG A 496 25.97 8.88 -5.90
N THR A 497 25.32 8.54 -4.80
CA THR A 497 24.27 7.51 -4.78
C THR A 497 23.18 7.78 -5.81
N ARG A 498 22.66 9.02 -5.86
CA ARG A 498 21.61 9.40 -6.82
C ARG A 498 22.01 9.20 -8.30
N PRO A 499 23.07 9.81 -8.83
CA PRO A 499 23.44 9.64 -10.24
C PRO A 499 23.80 8.18 -10.58
N VAL A 500 24.39 7.43 -9.67
CA VAL A 500 24.69 6.01 -9.86
C VAL A 500 23.40 5.18 -9.98
N LEU A 501 22.43 5.39 -9.07
CA LEU A 501 21.16 4.70 -9.11
C LEU A 501 20.34 5.04 -10.35
N ILE A 502 20.29 6.30 -10.79
CA ILE A 502 19.58 6.69 -12.02
C ILE A 502 20.19 5.99 -13.23
N ASN A 503 21.52 5.99 -13.37
CA ASN A 503 22.19 5.33 -14.47
C ASN A 503 21.96 3.83 -14.50
N ALA A 504 22.02 3.17 -13.33
CA ALA A 504 21.75 1.75 -13.19
C ALA A 504 20.28 1.42 -13.51
N LEU A 505 19.34 2.26 -13.03
CA LEU A 505 17.91 2.12 -13.28
C LEU A 505 17.62 2.19 -14.79
N GLU A 506 18.06 3.23 -15.47
CA GLU A 506 17.85 3.40 -16.92
C GLU A 506 18.42 2.23 -17.72
N THR A 507 19.58 1.71 -17.30
CA THR A 507 20.18 0.52 -17.92
C THR A 507 19.29 -0.72 -17.71
N ALA A 508 18.66 -0.84 -16.54
CA ALA A 508 17.86 -2.01 -16.17
C ALA A 508 16.40 -1.97 -16.65
N LEU A 509 15.88 -0.82 -17.10
CA LEU A 509 14.46 -0.68 -17.54
C LEU A 509 14.09 -1.64 -18.69
N THR A 510 15.05 -2.07 -19.48
CA THR A 510 14.84 -3.04 -20.59
C THR A 510 14.96 -4.50 -20.14
N LYS A 511 15.11 -4.75 -18.85
CA LYS A 511 15.27 -6.09 -18.29
C LYS A 511 14.11 -6.99 -18.70
N GLN A 512 14.46 -8.22 -19.11
CA GLN A 512 13.52 -9.30 -19.33
C GLN A 512 13.99 -10.53 -18.54
N GLU A 513 13.18 -10.98 -17.60
CA GLU A 513 13.49 -12.13 -16.77
C GLU A 513 12.48 -13.26 -17.03
N PRO A 514 12.85 -14.30 -17.78
CA PRO A 514 11.96 -15.44 -18.04
C PRO A 514 11.73 -16.24 -16.77
N ARG A 515 10.49 -16.67 -16.55
CA ARG A 515 10.12 -17.50 -15.40
C ARG A 515 9.63 -18.87 -15.83
N PRO A 516 9.83 -19.90 -14.98
CA PRO A 516 9.18 -21.18 -15.17
C PRO A 516 7.66 -21.03 -15.23
N ARG A 517 7.00 -21.71 -16.16
CA ARG A 517 5.54 -21.74 -16.23
C ARG A 517 4.97 -22.43 -15.00
N ARG A 518 4.05 -21.77 -14.32
CA ARG A 518 3.33 -22.29 -13.14
C ARG A 518 1.94 -21.65 -13.05
N LYS A 519 1.01 -22.27 -12.32
CA LYS A 519 -0.31 -21.67 -12.09
C LYS A 519 -0.19 -20.38 -11.25
N HIS A 520 0.58 -20.45 -10.19
CA HIS A 520 0.95 -19.35 -9.30
C HIS A 520 2.16 -19.78 -8.45
N GLY A 521 2.83 -18.83 -7.79
CA GLY A 521 3.81 -19.15 -6.76
C GLY A 521 3.13 -19.71 -5.50
N ASN A 522 3.86 -20.51 -4.72
CA ASN A 522 3.41 -20.97 -3.41
C ASN A 522 4.23 -20.26 -2.33
N ILE A 523 3.92 -18.98 -2.16
CA ILE A 523 4.56 -18.17 -1.12
C ILE A 523 4.14 -18.68 0.28
N PRO A 524 5.06 -18.72 1.27
CA PRO A 524 4.72 -19.09 2.64
C PRO A 524 3.82 -18.01 3.27
N LEU A 525 2.51 -18.28 3.37
CA LEU A 525 1.49 -17.35 3.87
C LEU A 525 1.43 -17.31 5.39
#